data_1d6cf60772fd30435f3f7db53facb6bb
#
_entry.id   1d6cf60772fd30435f3f7db53facb6bb
#
_cell.length_a   1.000
_cell.length_b   1.000
_cell.length_c   1.000
_cell.angle_alpha   90.00
_cell.angle_beta   90.00
_cell.angle_gamma   90.00
#
_symmetry.space_group_name_H-M   'P 1'
#
loop_
_entity.id
_entity.type
_entity.pdbx_description
1 polymer ?
#
loop_
_entity_poly.entity_id
_entity_poly.type
_entity_poly.pdbx_seq_one_letter_code
_entity_poly.pdbx_strand_id
1 'polypeptide(L)'
;VKACEAALSDTGAGAVVAAQIDRLACVRLFAHSVPEPIVPVIAPFGRSTSPPLSILSRLSLPDATAIYSRACGDEPQRLVFEMGGAVLRGEIRGAVICGAEALATSRRLQRQGLSADWSDDPEGETDDRGAGIDLLFDTELNRHGAFTPVDIYPLQEQVRRSELGLSKTAYRQQLAQLMAHFANVASHNPFAMFRQPMSADEIGEESPKNRLMGDPHLKSMVARDGVNQAAALVITRYETAVSLGVADRAIYLQGHATGSEPQVLARPSLGQAASMTQAYHNALASAGMTADQIAAADLYSCFPIAVWAAMDALGIELGDPRPLTLTGGLPFFGGPGNNYSTHGIAEMVHWLRQQPEPTTGIVGANGGYLSKHAVGVYANIPVDFPAPAPEVSAEEAVAVVADPESEGVIESYTFQRQADKSRAIVVGRQASDGRRWVGVADPDDADLLAWFEAEDPLGARVEV
;
A
#
# COMPACT_ATOMS: atom_id res chain seq x y z
N VAL A 1 -8.80 1.82 19.59
CA VAL A 1 -9.10 2.75 20.70
C VAL A 1 -7.90 3.62 20.99
N LYS A 2 -6.77 3.12 21.51
CA LYS A 2 -5.61 3.95 21.91
C LYS A 2 -5.10 4.91 20.84
N ALA A 3 -5.07 4.51 19.58
CA ALA A 3 -4.66 5.39 18.49
C ALA A 3 -5.66 6.56 18.29
N CYS A 4 -6.97 6.31 18.44
CA CYS A 4 -7.99 7.34 18.36
C CYS A 4 -7.89 8.32 19.55
N GLU A 5 -7.69 7.81 20.76
CA GLU A 5 -7.46 8.64 21.97
C GLU A 5 -6.20 9.49 21.80
N ALA A 6 -5.13 8.92 21.26
CA ALA A 6 -3.89 9.65 20.97
C ALA A 6 -4.11 10.75 19.92
N ALA A 7 -4.81 10.45 18.82
CA ALA A 7 -5.11 11.42 17.77
C ALA A 7 -6.00 12.57 18.28
N LEU A 8 -7.03 12.26 19.09
CA LEU A 8 -7.85 13.29 19.73
C LEU A 8 -7.02 14.15 20.71
N SER A 9 -6.21 13.53 21.55
CA SER A 9 -5.32 14.23 22.48
C SER A 9 -4.30 15.11 21.76
N ASP A 10 -3.77 14.65 20.64
CA ASP A 10 -2.80 15.36 19.81
C ASP A 10 -3.35 16.69 19.24
N THR A 11 -4.66 16.85 19.14
CA THR A 11 -5.27 18.13 18.74
C THR A 11 -5.02 19.25 19.74
N GLY A 12 -4.69 18.94 21.00
CA GLY A 12 -4.56 19.90 22.11
C GLY A 12 -5.88 20.22 22.82
N ALA A 13 -7.04 19.80 22.29
CA ALA A 13 -8.38 20.03 22.86
C ALA A 13 -9.25 18.76 22.83
N GLY A 14 -8.66 17.60 23.12
CA GLY A 14 -9.20 16.26 22.88
C GLY A 14 -10.67 16.05 23.19
N ALA A 15 -11.14 16.36 24.41
CA ALA A 15 -12.55 16.16 24.79
C ALA A 15 -13.52 17.08 24.00
N VAL A 16 -13.11 18.32 23.72
CA VAL A 16 -13.94 19.28 22.98
C VAL A 16 -14.00 18.90 21.50
N VAL A 17 -12.88 18.45 20.92
CA VAL A 17 -12.83 17.93 19.55
C VAL A 17 -13.63 16.65 19.44
N ALA A 18 -13.55 15.74 20.42
CA ALA A 18 -14.34 14.50 20.46
C ALA A 18 -15.85 14.77 20.34
N ALA A 19 -16.35 15.84 20.96
CA ALA A 19 -17.76 16.25 20.87
C ALA A 19 -18.17 16.77 19.46
N GLN A 20 -17.22 17.01 18.57
CA GLN A 20 -17.45 17.42 17.18
C GLN A 20 -17.38 16.24 16.19
N ILE A 21 -17.13 15.03 16.65
CA ILE A 21 -16.97 13.88 15.77
C ILE A 21 -18.33 13.23 15.47
N ASP A 22 -18.75 13.28 14.22
CA ASP A 22 -19.99 12.69 13.72
C ASP A 22 -19.76 11.34 13.01
N ARG A 23 -18.50 11.04 12.65
CA ARG A 23 -18.14 9.79 11.93
C ARG A 23 -16.89 9.16 12.52
N LEU A 24 -16.92 7.84 12.70
CA LEU A 24 -15.74 7.03 12.90
C LEU A 24 -15.61 6.09 11.69
N ALA A 25 -14.61 6.35 10.86
CA ALA A 25 -14.29 5.51 9.71
C ALA A 25 -13.12 4.57 10.05
N CYS A 26 -13.42 3.28 10.13
CA CYS A 26 -12.42 2.25 10.41
C CYS A 26 -11.92 1.65 9.11
N VAL A 27 -10.61 1.65 8.91
CA VAL A 27 -9.95 0.95 7.80
C VAL A 27 -10.14 -0.55 8.00
N ARG A 28 -10.57 -1.25 6.95
CA ARG A 28 -10.88 -2.68 7.02
C ARG A 28 -9.67 -3.50 7.42
N LEU A 29 -9.85 -4.36 8.43
CA LEU A 29 -8.84 -5.29 8.89
C LEU A 29 -8.50 -6.33 7.82
N PHE A 30 -7.28 -6.79 7.80
CA PHE A 30 -6.84 -7.83 6.86
C PHE A 30 -7.69 -9.12 7.00
N ALA A 31 -8.05 -9.50 8.23
CA ALA A 31 -8.93 -10.64 8.50
C ALA A 31 -10.34 -10.54 7.87
N HIS A 32 -10.82 -9.34 7.56
CA HIS A 32 -12.09 -9.11 6.86
C HIS A 32 -11.92 -8.82 5.35
N SER A 33 -10.68 -8.89 4.86
CA SER A 33 -10.32 -8.64 3.47
C SER A 33 -10.01 -9.92 2.69
N VAL A 34 -10.05 -11.07 3.36
CA VAL A 34 -9.74 -12.37 2.77
C VAL A 34 -10.99 -13.25 2.68
N PRO A 35 -11.04 -14.21 1.74
CA PRO A 35 -12.13 -15.17 1.64
C PRO A 35 -12.31 -16.00 2.93
N GLU A 36 -13.54 -16.36 3.25
CA GLU A 36 -13.89 -17.10 4.48
C GLU A 36 -13.03 -18.36 4.76
N PRO A 37 -12.65 -19.19 3.77
CA PRO A 37 -11.80 -20.37 4.04
C PRO A 37 -10.40 -20.01 4.59
N ILE A 38 -9.92 -18.78 4.36
CA ILE A 38 -8.60 -18.30 4.82
C ILE A 38 -8.69 -17.65 6.21
N VAL A 39 -9.88 -17.18 6.61
CA VAL A 39 -10.09 -16.48 7.88
C VAL A 39 -9.55 -17.23 9.10
N PRO A 40 -9.75 -18.55 9.29
CA PRO A 40 -9.23 -19.27 10.45
C PRO A 40 -7.68 -19.24 10.54
N VAL A 41 -6.99 -19.07 9.42
CA VAL A 41 -5.53 -18.95 9.38
C VAL A 41 -5.06 -17.54 9.80
N ILE A 42 -5.79 -16.52 9.36
CA ILE A 42 -5.44 -15.10 9.61
C ILE A 42 -5.93 -14.64 10.99
N ALA A 43 -7.13 -15.06 11.39
CA ALA A 43 -7.77 -14.69 12.66
C ALA A 43 -8.11 -15.94 13.50
N PRO A 44 -7.12 -16.72 13.95
CA PRO A 44 -7.34 -18.00 14.65
C PRO A 44 -7.96 -17.83 16.04
N PHE A 45 -8.03 -16.62 16.54
CA PHE A 45 -8.59 -16.28 17.85
C PHE A 45 -9.92 -15.55 17.75
N GLY A 46 -10.61 -15.64 16.61
CA GLY A 46 -11.85 -14.91 16.36
C GLY A 46 -11.61 -13.47 15.90
N ARG A 47 -12.69 -12.77 15.60
CA ARG A 47 -12.69 -11.36 15.16
C ARG A 47 -14.00 -10.69 15.57
N SER A 48 -14.00 -9.36 15.67
CA SER A 48 -15.24 -8.59 15.85
C SER A 48 -16.11 -8.69 14.60
N THR A 49 -17.42 -8.77 14.76
CA THR A 49 -18.38 -8.70 13.64
C THR A 49 -18.45 -7.28 13.05
N SER A 50 -18.20 -6.25 13.86
CA SER A 50 -18.10 -4.86 13.45
C SER A 50 -16.99 -4.11 14.21
N PRO A 51 -15.75 -4.13 13.70
CA PRO A 51 -14.63 -3.40 14.32
C PRO A 51 -14.90 -1.93 14.61
N PRO A 52 -15.56 -1.13 13.72
CA PRO A 52 -15.87 0.26 14.05
C PRO A 52 -16.80 0.41 15.23
N LEU A 53 -17.83 -0.44 15.40
CA LEU A 53 -18.71 -0.42 16.58
C LEU A 53 -17.96 -0.86 17.84
N SER A 54 -17.09 -1.87 17.74
CA SER A 54 -16.21 -2.27 18.85
C SER A 54 -15.31 -1.13 19.32
N ILE A 55 -14.90 -0.24 18.42
CA ILE A 55 -14.12 0.96 18.76
C ILE A 55 -15.02 2.03 19.40
N LEU A 56 -16.18 2.33 18.79
CA LEU A 56 -17.13 3.32 19.28
C LEU A 56 -17.61 3.01 20.70
N SER A 57 -17.93 1.75 20.99
CA SER A 57 -18.36 1.33 22.33
C SER A 57 -17.35 1.59 23.45
N ARG A 58 -16.08 1.85 23.06
CA ARG A 58 -14.94 2.09 23.98
C ARG A 58 -14.38 3.51 23.91
N LEU A 59 -14.99 4.36 23.08
CA LEU A 59 -14.62 5.78 22.92
C LEU A 59 -15.80 6.66 23.33
N SER A 60 -15.50 7.81 23.92
CA SER A 60 -16.52 8.81 24.24
C SER A 60 -16.83 9.67 23.01
N LEU A 61 -17.49 9.09 22.01
CA LEU A 61 -17.96 9.72 20.78
C LEU A 61 -19.48 9.50 20.64
N PRO A 62 -20.31 10.24 21.39
CA PRO A 62 -21.71 9.90 21.61
C PRO A 62 -22.58 9.97 20.33
N ASP A 63 -22.24 10.87 19.41
CA ASP A 63 -23.01 11.14 18.20
C ASP A 63 -22.41 10.46 16.94
N ALA A 64 -21.28 9.78 17.08
CA ALA A 64 -20.58 9.27 15.92
C ALA A 64 -21.23 7.99 15.35
N THR A 65 -21.40 7.93 14.05
CA THR A 65 -21.81 6.73 13.32
C THR A 65 -20.60 6.01 12.74
N ALA A 66 -20.76 4.69 12.56
CA ALA A 66 -19.72 3.77 12.18
C ALA A 66 -19.64 3.57 10.65
N ILE A 67 -18.45 3.74 10.08
CA ILE A 67 -18.13 3.37 8.69
C ILE A 67 -17.04 2.31 8.72
N TYR A 68 -17.22 1.23 7.94
CA TYR A 68 -16.21 0.21 7.71
C TYR A 68 -15.81 0.24 6.25
N SER A 69 -14.54 0.60 5.96
CA SER A 69 -14.07 0.85 4.61
C SER A 69 -14.05 -0.39 3.72
N ARG A 70 -13.76 -0.21 2.46
CA ARG A 70 -13.30 -1.29 1.60
C ARG A 70 -11.90 -1.74 2.04
N ALA A 71 -11.43 -2.85 1.46
CA ALA A 71 -10.05 -3.29 1.62
C ALA A 71 -9.13 -2.53 0.66
N CYS A 72 -7.87 -2.58 0.88
CA CYS A 72 -6.69 -2.10 0.16
C CYS A 72 -6.00 -0.90 0.82
N GLY A 73 -4.72 -0.76 0.49
CA GLY A 73 -3.85 0.24 1.12
C GLY A 73 -4.09 1.68 0.69
N ASP A 74 -4.91 1.92 -0.35
CA ASP A 74 -5.35 3.25 -0.79
C ASP A 74 -6.53 3.79 0.03
N GLU A 75 -7.29 2.93 0.72
CA GLU A 75 -8.50 3.31 1.46
C GLU A 75 -8.28 4.38 2.54
N PRO A 76 -7.20 4.40 3.32
CA PRO A 76 -6.99 5.51 4.27
C PRO A 76 -6.99 6.89 3.63
N GLN A 77 -6.35 7.03 2.47
CA GLN A 77 -6.36 8.30 1.72
C GLN A 77 -7.75 8.62 1.16
N ARG A 78 -8.43 7.61 0.59
CA ARG A 78 -9.82 7.79 0.09
C ARG A 78 -10.76 8.24 1.20
N LEU A 79 -10.63 7.70 2.40
CA LEU A 79 -11.40 8.14 3.58
C LEU A 79 -11.08 9.59 3.96
N VAL A 80 -9.80 10.01 3.88
CA VAL A 80 -9.44 11.42 4.13
C VAL A 80 -10.13 12.35 3.15
N PHE A 81 -10.15 12.01 1.85
CA PHE A 81 -10.80 12.83 0.82
C PHE A 81 -12.30 12.88 1.01
N GLU A 82 -12.92 11.76 1.31
CA GLU A 82 -14.35 11.64 1.54
C GLU A 82 -14.80 12.42 2.78
N MET A 83 -14.14 12.17 3.92
CA MET A 83 -14.47 12.86 5.17
C MET A 83 -14.18 14.35 5.09
N GLY A 84 -13.07 14.75 4.48
CA GLY A 84 -12.75 16.16 4.20
C GLY A 84 -13.82 16.84 3.34
N GLY A 85 -14.26 16.19 2.27
CA GLY A 85 -15.36 16.67 1.44
C GLY A 85 -16.69 16.78 2.19
N ALA A 86 -17.04 15.80 3.02
CA ALA A 86 -18.25 15.80 3.83
C ALA A 86 -18.23 16.93 4.88
N VAL A 87 -17.08 17.17 5.52
CA VAL A 87 -16.86 18.31 6.42
C VAL A 87 -17.02 19.63 5.67
N LEU A 88 -16.44 19.76 4.49
CA LEU A 88 -16.54 20.99 3.67
C LEU A 88 -18.00 21.31 3.30
N ARG A 89 -18.76 20.30 2.88
CA ARG A 89 -20.20 20.47 2.52
C ARG A 89 -21.10 20.68 3.73
N GLY A 90 -20.57 20.57 4.96
CA GLY A 90 -21.32 20.71 6.20
C GLY A 90 -22.23 19.53 6.52
N GLU A 91 -21.99 18.39 5.92
CA GLU A 91 -22.71 17.13 6.18
C GLU A 91 -22.31 16.53 7.54
N ILE A 92 -21.08 16.76 7.95
CA ILE A 92 -20.52 16.38 9.25
C ILE A 92 -19.64 17.51 9.82
N ARG A 93 -19.52 17.57 11.14
CA ARG A 93 -18.65 18.53 11.86
C ARG A 93 -17.19 18.05 11.86
N GLY A 94 -17.00 16.73 12.01
CA GLY A 94 -15.70 16.11 12.03
C GLY A 94 -15.76 14.59 11.95
N ALA A 95 -14.61 13.99 11.70
CA ALA A 95 -14.43 12.54 11.60
C ALA A 95 -13.14 12.07 12.28
N VAL A 96 -13.17 10.83 12.77
CA VAL A 96 -11.97 10.05 13.12
C VAL A 96 -11.82 8.95 12.08
N ILE A 97 -10.65 8.88 11.46
CA ILE A 97 -10.24 7.75 10.61
C ILE A 97 -9.24 6.93 11.40
N CYS A 98 -9.40 5.62 11.47
CA CYS A 98 -8.49 4.76 12.22
C CYS A 98 -8.37 3.37 11.62
N GLY A 99 -7.27 2.69 11.94
CA GLY A 99 -7.08 1.30 11.60
C GLY A 99 -5.98 0.67 12.46
N ALA A 100 -5.96 -0.66 12.52
CA ALA A 100 -5.00 -1.39 13.32
C ALA A 100 -4.82 -2.82 12.81
N GLU A 101 -3.64 -3.39 13.07
CA GLU A 101 -3.38 -4.82 12.92
C GLU A 101 -2.59 -5.33 14.12
N ALA A 102 -2.84 -6.58 14.52
CA ALA A 102 -2.18 -7.25 15.64
C ALA A 102 -1.61 -8.63 15.23
N LEU A 103 -1.15 -8.76 13.98
CA LEU A 103 -0.71 -10.02 13.39
C LEU A 103 0.54 -10.59 14.09
N ALA A 104 1.43 -9.73 14.59
CA ALA A 104 2.59 -10.19 15.36
C ALA A 104 2.18 -10.87 16.67
N THR A 105 1.17 -10.35 17.38
CA THR A 105 0.63 -10.98 18.59
C THR A 105 -0.09 -12.28 18.27
N SER A 106 -0.93 -12.31 17.22
CA SER A 106 -1.61 -13.51 16.75
C SER A 106 -0.61 -14.66 16.50
N ARG A 107 0.41 -14.39 15.67
CA ARG A 107 1.45 -15.38 15.35
C ARG A 107 2.29 -15.81 16.56
N ARG A 108 2.51 -14.91 17.53
CA ARG A 108 3.23 -15.24 18.77
C ARG A 108 2.41 -16.20 19.63
N LEU A 109 1.12 -15.92 19.83
CA LEU A 109 0.22 -16.78 20.62
C LEU A 109 0.11 -18.17 19.99
N GLN A 110 -0.09 -18.26 18.67
CA GLN A 110 -0.11 -19.53 17.94
C GLN A 110 1.17 -20.35 18.15
N ARG A 111 2.37 -19.73 17.99
CA ARG A 111 3.66 -20.41 18.19
C ARG A 111 3.87 -20.89 19.61
N GLN A 112 3.26 -20.22 20.59
CA GLN A 112 3.32 -20.59 22.00
C GLN A 112 2.23 -21.59 22.42
N GLY A 113 1.33 -21.96 21.52
CA GLY A 113 0.16 -22.82 21.81
C GLY A 113 -0.83 -22.18 22.80
N LEU A 114 -0.84 -20.85 22.90
CA LEU A 114 -1.73 -20.12 23.79
C LEU A 114 -3.08 -19.87 23.12
N SER A 115 -4.15 -20.03 23.89
CA SER A 115 -5.51 -19.67 23.47
C SER A 115 -5.81 -18.21 23.80
N ALA A 116 -6.64 -17.61 22.98
CA ALA A 116 -7.24 -16.30 23.21
C ALA A 116 -8.61 -16.28 22.54
N ASP A 117 -9.47 -15.36 22.94
CA ASP A 117 -10.74 -15.09 22.27
C ASP A 117 -10.79 -13.58 21.97
N TRP A 118 -10.77 -13.24 20.67
CA TRP A 118 -10.89 -11.86 20.17
C TRP A 118 -12.25 -11.61 19.51
N SER A 119 -13.18 -12.55 19.66
CA SER A 119 -14.53 -12.38 19.17
C SER A 119 -15.22 -11.23 19.91
N ASP A 120 -15.93 -10.42 19.17
CA ASP A 120 -16.75 -9.32 19.68
C ASP A 120 -17.95 -9.13 18.75
N ASP A 121 -19.12 -8.96 19.31
CA ASP A 121 -20.39 -8.80 18.57
C ASP A 121 -21.13 -7.55 19.07
N PRO A 122 -20.63 -6.34 18.74
CA PRO A 122 -21.20 -5.10 19.20
C PRO A 122 -22.55 -4.81 18.53
N GLU A 123 -23.51 -4.32 19.31
CA GLU A 123 -24.81 -3.87 18.80
C GLU A 123 -24.68 -2.52 18.08
N GLY A 124 -25.50 -2.31 17.05
CA GLY A 124 -25.59 -1.05 16.31
C GLY A 124 -25.54 -1.22 14.79
N GLU A 125 -25.57 -0.10 14.09
CA GLU A 125 -25.52 -0.07 12.63
C GLU A 125 -24.15 0.38 12.15
N THR A 126 -23.67 -0.28 11.11
CA THR A 126 -22.40 0.06 10.44
C THR A 126 -22.66 0.24 8.95
N ASP A 127 -22.18 1.36 8.38
CA ASP A 127 -22.02 1.50 6.92
C ASP A 127 -20.84 0.60 6.49
N ASP A 128 -21.13 -0.70 6.29
CA ASP A 128 -20.14 -1.67 5.81
C ASP A 128 -20.11 -1.68 4.27
N ARG A 129 -18.98 -1.22 3.72
CA ARG A 129 -18.76 -1.07 2.28
C ARG A 129 -18.27 -2.33 1.58
N GLY A 130 -18.19 -3.45 2.30
CA GLY A 130 -17.67 -4.71 1.79
C GLY A 130 -16.17 -4.67 1.51
N ALA A 131 -15.57 -5.79 1.14
CA ALA A 131 -14.14 -5.86 0.87
C ALA A 131 -13.74 -5.14 -0.45
N GLY A 132 -14.55 -5.26 -1.50
CA GLY A 132 -14.30 -4.59 -2.79
C GLY A 132 -13.00 -5.01 -3.47
N ILE A 133 -12.66 -6.31 -3.37
CA ILE A 133 -11.38 -6.88 -3.85
C ILE A 133 -11.51 -7.62 -5.19
N ASP A 134 -12.69 -7.66 -5.80
CA ASP A 134 -12.95 -8.42 -7.03
C ASP A 134 -12.03 -8.03 -8.18
N LEU A 135 -11.70 -6.73 -8.29
CA LEU A 135 -10.76 -6.22 -9.30
C LEU A 135 -9.31 -6.66 -9.09
N LEU A 136 -8.97 -7.24 -7.94
CA LEU A 136 -7.61 -7.69 -7.63
C LEU A 136 -7.34 -9.10 -8.12
N PHE A 137 -8.39 -9.84 -8.47
CA PHE A 137 -8.26 -11.23 -8.92
C PHE A 137 -8.21 -11.31 -10.45
N ASP A 138 -7.02 -11.50 -10.97
CA ASP A 138 -6.82 -11.85 -12.37
C ASP A 138 -7.08 -13.36 -12.56
N THR A 139 -8.02 -13.68 -13.42
CA THR A 139 -8.50 -15.07 -13.60
C THR A 139 -7.39 -16.01 -14.03
N GLU A 140 -6.56 -15.61 -14.99
CA GLU A 140 -5.50 -16.48 -15.51
C GLU A 140 -4.32 -16.58 -14.54
N LEU A 141 -3.94 -15.50 -13.85
CA LEU A 141 -2.95 -15.60 -12.78
C LEU A 141 -3.42 -16.56 -11.67
N ASN A 142 -4.66 -16.43 -11.24
CA ASN A 142 -5.24 -17.30 -10.21
C ASN A 142 -5.33 -18.78 -10.66
N ARG A 143 -5.73 -19.04 -11.90
CA ARG A 143 -5.78 -20.40 -12.50
C ARG A 143 -4.41 -21.09 -12.44
N HIS A 144 -3.34 -20.30 -12.59
CA HIS A 144 -1.95 -20.77 -12.51
C HIS A 144 -1.35 -20.64 -11.09
N GLY A 145 -2.17 -20.39 -10.08
CA GLY A 145 -1.76 -20.31 -8.67
C GLY A 145 -0.93 -19.09 -8.32
N ALA A 146 -0.96 -18.03 -9.14
CA ALA A 146 -0.32 -16.76 -8.87
C ALA A 146 -1.35 -15.79 -8.27
N PHE A 147 -1.45 -15.73 -6.95
CA PHE A 147 -2.45 -14.92 -6.26
C PHE A 147 -1.92 -14.17 -5.03
N THR A 148 -0.62 -14.31 -4.75
CA THR A 148 -0.01 -13.56 -3.65
C THR A 148 0.84 -12.39 -4.18
N PRO A 149 1.07 -11.35 -3.37
CA PRO A 149 1.94 -10.25 -3.79
C PRO A 149 3.34 -10.68 -4.22
N VAL A 150 3.89 -11.74 -3.62
CA VAL A 150 5.21 -12.27 -3.99
C VAL A 150 5.21 -13.08 -5.30
N ASP A 151 4.03 -13.40 -5.84
CA ASP A 151 3.90 -14.00 -7.17
C ASP A 151 3.80 -12.91 -8.26
N ILE A 152 3.10 -11.82 -7.98
CA ILE A 152 2.64 -10.86 -8.99
C ILE A 152 3.56 -9.65 -9.12
N TYR A 153 4.00 -9.03 -8.02
CA TYR A 153 4.89 -7.87 -8.09
C TYR A 153 6.25 -8.17 -8.77
N PRO A 154 6.86 -9.35 -8.58
CA PRO A 154 8.05 -9.69 -9.34
C PRO A 154 7.85 -9.70 -10.85
N LEU A 155 6.67 -10.13 -11.34
CA LEU A 155 6.35 -10.07 -12.77
C LEU A 155 6.37 -8.64 -13.30
N GLN A 156 5.85 -7.69 -12.53
CA GLN A 156 5.89 -6.26 -12.87
C GLN A 156 7.32 -5.70 -12.84
N GLU A 157 8.09 -6.09 -11.84
CA GLU A 157 9.47 -5.65 -11.64
C GLU A 157 10.40 -6.11 -12.77
N GLN A 158 10.23 -7.34 -13.27
CA GLN A 158 11.03 -7.88 -14.38
C GLN A 158 10.80 -7.11 -15.69
N VAL A 159 9.56 -6.68 -15.96
CA VAL A 159 9.30 -5.86 -17.16
C VAL A 159 10.01 -4.51 -17.05
N ARG A 160 9.93 -3.84 -15.90
CA ARG A 160 10.69 -2.60 -15.67
C ARG A 160 12.20 -2.82 -15.86
N ARG A 161 12.75 -3.89 -15.30
CA ARG A 161 14.16 -4.23 -15.48
C ARG A 161 14.53 -4.37 -16.95
N SER A 162 13.69 -5.05 -17.72
CA SER A 162 13.87 -5.23 -19.17
C SER A 162 13.82 -3.91 -19.92
N GLU A 163 12.86 -3.06 -19.63
CA GLU A 163 12.71 -1.72 -20.23
C GLU A 163 13.93 -0.84 -19.96
N LEU A 164 14.56 -0.99 -18.78
CA LEU A 164 15.81 -0.30 -18.42
C LEU A 164 17.08 -0.95 -19.02
N GLY A 165 16.97 -2.12 -19.64
CA GLY A 165 18.11 -2.85 -20.21
C GLY A 165 19.12 -3.34 -19.16
N LEU A 166 18.68 -3.59 -17.91
CA LEU A 166 19.56 -3.93 -16.80
C LEU A 166 19.65 -5.45 -16.60
N SER A 167 20.86 -5.93 -16.25
CA SER A 167 21.04 -7.31 -15.79
C SER A 167 20.36 -7.54 -14.44
N LYS A 168 20.06 -8.81 -14.09
CA LYS A 168 19.52 -9.20 -12.79
C LYS A 168 20.34 -8.59 -11.62
N THR A 169 21.65 -8.68 -11.68
CA THR A 169 22.56 -8.19 -10.63
C THR A 169 22.51 -6.66 -10.51
N ALA A 170 22.64 -5.94 -11.64
CA ALA A 170 22.63 -4.48 -11.62
C ALA A 170 21.29 -3.93 -11.12
N TYR A 171 20.18 -4.55 -11.54
CA TYR A 171 18.86 -4.14 -11.08
C TYR A 171 18.65 -4.41 -9.59
N ARG A 172 19.04 -5.58 -9.08
CA ARG A 172 18.97 -5.90 -7.65
C ARG A 172 19.80 -4.93 -6.80
N GLN A 173 20.93 -4.45 -7.29
CA GLN A 173 21.71 -3.40 -6.62
C GLN A 173 20.93 -2.07 -6.52
N GLN A 174 20.22 -1.66 -7.58
CA GLN A 174 19.38 -0.46 -7.52
C GLN A 174 18.23 -0.63 -6.51
N LEU A 175 17.56 -1.79 -6.50
CA LEU A 175 16.54 -2.09 -5.51
C LEU A 175 17.09 -2.02 -4.08
N ALA A 176 18.27 -2.56 -3.86
CA ALA A 176 18.94 -2.55 -2.56
C ALA A 176 19.32 -1.13 -2.11
N GLN A 177 19.82 -0.30 -3.02
CA GLN A 177 20.13 1.12 -2.73
C GLN A 177 18.87 1.90 -2.33
N LEU A 178 17.77 1.72 -3.09
CA LEU A 178 16.48 2.33 -2.76
C LEU A 178 16.03 1.91 -1.36
N MET A 179 16.01 0.60 -1.08
CA MET A 179 15.52 0.06 0.19
C MET A 179 16.44 0.41 1.38
N ALA A 180 17.74 0.64 1.16
CA ALA A 180 18.65 1.10 2.23
C ALA A 180 18.28 2.49 2.75
N HIS A 181 17.79 3.38 1.87
CA HIS A 181 17.25 4.67 2.28
C HIS A 181 16.04 4.49 3.23
N PHE A 182 15.12 3.59 2.89
CA PHE A 182 13.94 3.28 3.73
C PHE A 182 14.33 2.66 5.06
N ALA A 183 15.29 1.72 5.07
CA ALA A 183 15.83 1.11 6.29
C ALA A 183 16.44 2.15 7.24
N ASN A 184 17.17 3.11 6.69
CA ASN A 184 17.75 4.19 7.47
C ASN A 184 16.67 5.05 8.15
N VAL A 185 15.62 5.47 7.44
CA VAL A 185 14.51 6.24 8.02
C VAL A 185 13.81 5.42 9.11
N ALA A 186 13.47 4.16 8.86
CA ALA A 186 12.83 3.28 9.83
C ALA A 186 13.66 3.11 11.11
N SER A 187 15.00 3.12 11.00
CA SER A 187 15.90 2.96 12.17
C SER A 187 15.72 4.07 13.21
N HIS A 188 15.28 5.25 12.77
CA HIS A 188 15.04 6.42 13.63
C HIS A 188 13.57 6.60 14.02
N ASN A 189 12.64 5.89 13.36
CA ASN A 189 11.21 5.99 13.67
C ASN A 189 10.84 5.10 14.88
N PRO A 190 10.33 5.66 16.00
CA PRO A 190 10.00 4.91 17.20
C PRO A 190 8.85 3.90 17.01
N PHE A 191 8.01 4.08 15.99
CA PHE A 191 6.88 3.21 15.68
C PHE A 191 7.22 2.09 14.68
N ALA A 192 8.43 2.13 14.09
CA ALA A 192 8.87 1.09 13.18
C ALA A 192 9.12 -0.23 13.91
N MET A 193 8.75 -1.35 13.28
CA MET A 193 8.92 -2.70 13.83
C MET A 193 10.35 -3.25 13.65
N PHE A 194 11.08 -2.80 12.63
CA PHE A 194 12.40 -3.28 12.26
C PHE A 194 13.38 -2.09 12.21
N ARG A 195 13.79 -1.62 13.40
CA ARG A 195 14.57 -0.39 13.57
C ARG A 195 16.09 -0.56 13.44
N GLN A 196 16.56 -1.63 12.82
CA GLN A 196 17.99 -1.77 12.54
C GLN A 196 18.29 -1.21 11.16
N PRO A 197 19.28 -0.31 11.04
CA PRO A 197 19.72 0.14 9.72
C PRO A 197 20.33 -1.06 8.98
N MET A 198 20.13 -1.11 7.68
CA MET A 198 20.70 -2.11 6.79
C MET A 198 21.38 -1.39 5.62
N SER A 199 22.58 -1.83 5.28
CA SER A 199 23.29 -1.36 4.09
C SER A 199 22.64 -1.91 2.80
N ALA A 200 22.94 -1.30 1.67
CA ALA A 200 22.50 -1.81 0.36
C ALA A 200 23.06 -3.23 0.10
N ASP A 201 24.29 -3.51 0.53
CA ASP A 201 24.88 -4.85 0.38
C ASP A 201 24.12 -5.89 1.19
N GLU A 202 23.79 -5.60 2.47
CA GLU A 202 23.00 -6.51 3.31
C GLU A 202 21.58 -6.74 2.76
N ILE A 203 20.98 -5.73 2.13
CA ILE A 203 19.65 -5.84 1.49
C ILE A 203 19.72 -6.60 0.18
N GLY A 204 20.77 -6.38 -0.62
CA GLY A 204 20.95 -6.97 -1.95
C GLY A 204 21.51 -8.39 -1.94
N GLU A 205 22.12 -8.83 -0.83
CA GLU A 205 22.70 -10.14 -0.69
C GLU A 205 21.71 -11.17 -0.15
N GLU A 206 21.64 -12.30 -0.84
CA GLU A 206 20.81 -13.42 -0.39
C GLU A 206 21.48 -14.15 0.78
N SER A 207 20.69 -14.42 1.81
CA SER A 207 21.14 -15.14 3.00
C SER A 207 19.99 -15.91 3.66
N PRO A 208 20.24 -16.79 4.64
CA PRO A 208 19.17 -17.48 5.36
C PRO A 208 18.17 -16.53 6.05
N LYS A 209 18.59 -15.31 6.40
CA LYS A 209 17.72 -14.28 6.99
C LYS A 209 17.06 -13.39 5.92
N ASN A 210 17.67 -13.28 4.75
CA ASN A 210 17.24 -12.46 3.61
C ASN A 210 17.09 -13.32 2.36
N ARG A 211 16.22 -14.33 2.42
CA ARG A 211 15.98 -15.29 1.35
C ARG A 211 15.28 -14.68 0.14
N LEU A 212 15.41 -15.32 -1.00
CA LEU A 212 14.60 -15.02 -2.18
C LEU A 212 13.11 -15.23 -1.88
N MET A 213 12.29 -14.23 -2.22
CA MET A 213 10.83 -14.29 -2.11
C MET A 213 10.16 -14.56 -3.45
N GLY A 214 10.67 -13.96 -4.50
CA GLY A 214 10.33 -14.10 -5.90
C GLY A 214 11.27 -13.19 -6.69
N ASP A 215 12.06 -13.77 -7.62
CA ASP A 215 13.09 -13.01 -8.37
C ASP A 215 12.47 -11.79 -9.06
N PRO A 216 12.99 -10.55 -8.81
CA PRO A 216 14.29 -10.22 -8.21
C PRO A 216 14.28 -9.92 -6.70
N HIS A 217 13.17 -10.08 -5.99
CA HIS A 217 12.97 -9.59 -4.63
C HIS A 217 13.53 -10.52 -3.55
N LEU A 218 14.33 -9.96 -2.66
CA LEU A 218 14.69 -10.57 -1.40
C LEU A 218 13.73 -10.13 -0.28
N LYS A 219 13.72 -10.87 0.83
CA LYS A 219 12.80 -10.64 1.97
C LYS A 219 12.87 -9.22 2.53
N SER A 220 14.04 -8.58 2.55
CA SER A 220 14.21 -7.21 3.02
C SER A 220 13.68 -6.13 2.06
N MET A 221 13.28 -6.52 0.83
CA MET A 221 12.74 -5.61 -0.18
C MET A 221 11.22 -5.58 -0.21
N VAL A 222 10.54 -6.47 0.55
CA VAL A 222 9.09 -6.64 0.48
C VAL A 222 8.41 -6.33 1.80
N ALA A 223 7.15 -5.92 1.75
CA ALA A 223 6.34 -5.59 2.92
C ALA A 223 6.34 -6.71 3.97
N ARG A 224 6.36 -6.35 5.24
CA ARG A 224 6.31 -7.26 6.38
C ARG A 224 5.06 -7.01 7.21
N ASP A 225 4.17 -7.98 7.24
CA ASP A 225 2.88 -7.92 7.90
C ASP A 225 2.87 -8.41 9.37
N GLY A 226 3.98 -8.93 9.86
CA GLY A 226 4.13 -9.42 11.24
C GLY A 226 4.25 -8.30 12.26
N VAL A 227 3.26 -7.41 12.34
CA VAL A 227 3.29 -6.16 13.11
C VAL A 227 2.14 -6.07 14.11
N ASN A 228 2.30 -5.17 15.10
CA ASN A 228 1.24 -4.67 15.97
C ASN A 228 1.25 -3.15 15.85
N GLN A 229 0.47 -2.58 14.98
CA GLN A 229 0.47 -1.16 14.68
C GLN A 229 -0.95 -0.64 14.56
N ALA A 230 -1.17 0.59 15.00
CA ALA A 230 -2.44 1.31 14.87
C ALA A 230 -2.15 2.79 14.66
N ALA A 231 -2.94 3.42 13.79
CA ALA A 231 -2.91 4.86 13.58
C ALA A 231 -4.31 5.42 13.46
N ALA A 232 -4.46 6.70 13.78
CA ALA A 232 -5.71 7.42 13.61
C ALA A 232 -5.45 8.87 13.22
N LEU A 233 -6.42 9.47 12.54
CA LEU A 233 -6.44 10.86 12.10
C LEU A 233 -7.74 11.51 12.56
N VAL A 234 -7.68 12.80 12.87
CA VAL A 234 -8.84 13.63 13.15
C VAL A 234 -8.99 14.65 12.02
N ILE A 235 -10.20 14.75 11.47
CA ILE A 235 -10.54 15.69 10.40
C ILE A 235 -11.66 16.60 10.90
N THR A 236 -11.50 17.90 10.73
CA THR A 236 -12.51 18.90 11.05
C THR A 236 -12.36 20.14 10.14
N ARG A 237 -13.28 21.10 10.27
CA ARG A 237 -13.18 22.38 9.56
C ARG A 237 -12.11 23.28 10.18
N TYR A 238 -11.51 24.11 9.35
CA TYR A 238 -10.58 25.13 9.82
C TYR A 238 -11.22 26.08 10.84
N GLU A 239 -12.44 26.56 10.56
CA GLU A 239 -13.18 27.45 11.46
C GLU A 239 -13.45 26.81 12.82
N THR A 240 -13.69 25.49 12.85
CA THR A 240 -13.82 24.73 14.08
C THR A 240 -12.48 24.69 14.83
N ALA A 241 -11.37 24.41 14.16
CA ALA A 241 -10.05 24.43 14.75
C ALA A 241 -9.68 25.80 15.32
N VAL A 242 -10.03 26.89 14.61
CA VAL A 242 -9.87 28.26 15.08
C VAL A 242 -10.71 28.51 16.35
N SER A 243 -11.99 28.15 16.33
CA SER A 243 -12.90 28.36 17.47
C SER A 243 -12.47 27.58 18.71
N LEU A 244 -11.80 26.46 18.53
CA LEU A 244 -11.27 25.63 19.61
C LEU A 244 -9.84 26.01 20.02
N GLY A 245 -9.21 26.98 19.35
CA GLY A 245 -7.85 27.45 19.64
C GLY A 245 -6.75 26.45 19.29
N VAL A 246 -6.99 25.56 18.29
CA VAL A 246 -6.06 24.50 17.88
C VAL A 246 -5.64 24.61 16.41
N ALA A 247 -5.93 25.72 15.74
CA ALA A 247 -5.65 25.94 14.33
C ALA A 247 -4.15 25.92 13.98
N ASP A 248 -3.29 26.27 14.93
CA ASP A 248 -1.84 26.24 14.82
C ASP A 248 -1.27 24.80 14.69
N ARG A 249 -2.06 23.80 15.05
CA ARG A 249 -1.72 22.39 14.93
C ARG A 249 -2.29 21.75 13.66
N ALA A 250 -3.15 22.45 12.94
CA ALA A 250 -3.82 21.91 11.77
C ALA A 250 -2.85 21.75 10.59
N ILE A 251 -3.00 20.67 9.85
CA ILE A 251 -2.37 20.43 8.55
C ILE A 251 -3.50 20.30 7.52
N TYR A 252 -3.29 20.83 6.35
CA TYR A 252 -4.32 21.06 5.35
C TYR A 252 -4.14 20.12 4.17
N LEU A 253 -5.22 19.51 3.69
CA LEU A 253 -5.24 18.81 2.42
C LEU A 253 -5.34 19.85 1.30
N GLN A 254 -4.25 20.03 0.56
CA GLN A 254 -4.10 21.04 -0.48
C GLN A 254 -4.51 20.50 -1.86
N GLY A 255 -4.29 19.22 -2.11
CA GLY A 255 -4.62 18.58 -3.37
C GLY A 255 -4.83 17.08 -3.20
N HIS A 256 -5.65 16.48 -4.07
CA HIS A 256 -5.82 15.03 -4.05
C HIS A 256 -6.32 14.48 -5.39
N ALA A 257 -6.03 13.22 -5.63
CA ALA A 257 -6.59 12.46 -6.75
C ALA A 257 -6.57 10.97 -6.47
N THR A 258 -7.37 10.23 -7.23
CA THR A 258 -7.44 8.76 -7.19
C THR A 258 -7.32 8.19 -8.59
N GLY A 259 -6.87 6.92 -8.67
CA GLY A 259 -6.75 6.20 -9.92
C GLY A 259 -6.97 4.70 -9.75
N SER A 260 -7.35 4.03 -10.83
CA SER A 260 -7.49 2.57 -10.88
C SER A 260 -6.95 2.01 -12.20
N GLU A 261 -6.26 0.88 -12.11
CA GLU A 261 -5.74 0.11 -13.23
C GLU A 261 -6.69 -1.05 -13.56
N PRO A 262 -6.69 -1.55 -14.80
CA PRO A 262 -7.31 -2.82 -15.12
C PRO A 262 -6.58 -3.98 -14.43
N GLN A 263 -7.13 -5.20 -14.55
CA GLN A 263 -6.46 -6.41 -14.11
C GLN A 263 -5.04 -6.49 -14.68
N VAL A 264 -4.14 -7.12 -13.94
CA VAL A 264 -2.69 -7.06 -14.23
C VAL A 264 -2.37 -7.46 -15.67
N LEU A 265 -2.93 -8.58 -16.14
CA LEU A 265 -2.64 -9.07 -17.48
C LEU A 265 -3.28 -8.24 -18.62
N ALA A 266 -4.31 -7.44 -18.32
CA ALA A 266 -4.97 -6.59 -19.32
C ALA A 266 -4.26 -5.24 -19.54
N ARG A 267 -3.24 -4.90 -18.74
CA ARG A 267 -2.51 -3.64 -18.85
C ARG A 267 -1.64 -3.57 -20.10
N PRO A 268 -1.44 -2.37 -20.71
CA PRO A 268 -0.52 -2.20 -21.83
C PRO A 268 0.89 -2.69 -21.53
N SER A 269 1.48 -2.27 -20.41
CA SER A 269 2.74 -2.77 -19.84
C SER A 269 2.48 -3.29 -18.42
N LEU A 270 3.13 -4.39 -18.06
CA LEU A 270 3.11 -4.89 -16.68
C LEU A 270 4.00 -4.02 -15.77
N GLY A 271 5.04 -3.41 -16.32
CA GLY A 271 6.02 -2.62 -15.56
C GLY A 271 5.58 -1.19 -15.24
N GLN A 272 4.40 -0.77 -15.73
CA GLN A 272 3.91 0.60 -15.60
C GLN A 272 2.53 0.63 -14.96
N ALA A 273 2.20 1.77 -14.30
CA ALA A 273 0.91 2.07 -13.70
C ALA A 273 0.45 3.46 -14.17
N ALA A 274 -0.22 3.50 -15.34
CA ALA A 274 -0.60 4.76 -16.00
C ALA A 274 -1.56 5.60 -15.17
N SER A 275 -2.54 4.96 -14.50
CA SER A 275 -3.48 5.67 -13.64
C SER A 275 -2.81 6.20 -12.37
N MET A 276 -1.78 5.52 -11.86
CA MET A 276 -0.97 6.01 -10.74
C MET A 276 -0.24 7.30 -11.13
N THR A 277 0.45 7.29 -12.27
CA THR A 277 1.14 8.48 -12.81
C THR A 277 0.17 9.65 -12.95
N GLN A 278 -1.00 9.41 -13.55
CA GLN A 278 -2.00 10.44 -13.71
C GLN A 278 -2.60 10.91 -12.38
N ALA A 279 -2.76 10.01 -11.38
CA ALA A 279 -3.23 10.40 -10.05
C ALA A 279 -2.22 11.33 -9.33
N TYR A 280 -0.92 11.08 -9.44
CA TYR A 280 0.10 12.00 -8.93
C TYR A 280 0.03 13.37 -9.63
N HIS A 281 -0.05 13.39 -10.96
CA HIS A 281 -0.16 14.64 -11.73
C HIS A 281 -1.45 15.41 -11.38
N ASN A 282 -2.58 14.72 -11.26
CA ASN A 282 -3.86 15.35 -10.92
C ASN A 282 -3.86 15.88 -9.47
N ALA A 283 -3.25 15.18 -8.53
CA ALA A 283 -3.13 15.64 -7.15
C ALA A 283 -2.29 16.93 -7.07
N LEU A 284 -1.16 16.98 -7.78
CA LEU A 284 -0.34 18.18 -7.90
C LEU A 284 -1.10 19.32 -8.59
N ALA A 285 -1.77 19.04 -9.71
CA ALA A 285 -2.57 20.04 -10.43
C ALA A 285 -3.71 20.59 -9.57
N SER A 286 -4.40 19.74 -8.79
CA SER A 286 -5.47 20.19 -7.86
C SER A 286 -4.91 21.05 -6.71
N ALA A 287 -3.64 20.85 -6.36
CA ALA A 287 -2.93 21.68 -5.39
C ALA A 287 -2.35 22.98 -6.01
N GLY A 288 -2.42 23.15 -7.33
CA GLY A 288 -1.76 24.25 -8.05
C GLY A 288 -0.23 24.19 -7.97
N MET A 289 0.34 22.99 -7.90
CA MET A 289 1.77 22.76 -7.65
C MET A 289 2.43 21.89 -8.72
N THR A 290 3.76 21.94 -8.74
CA THR A 290 4.62 21.05 -9.52
C THR A 290 5.45 20.16 -8.58
N ALA A 291 6.01 19.06 -9.09
CA ALA A 291 6.71 18.06 -8.27
C ALA A 291 7.98 18.62 -7.58
N ASP A 292 8.63 19.61 -8.15
CA ASP A 292 9.81 20.28 -7.58
C ASP A 292 9.49 21.13 -6.34
N GLN A 293 8.23 21.50 -6.13
CA GLN A 293 7.76 22.24 -4.95
C GLN A 293 7.44 21.33 -3.76
N ILE A 294 7.42 20.01 -3.94
CA ILE A 294 7.21 19.04 -2.87
C ILE A 294 8.50 18.85 -2.08
N ALA A 295 8.45 19.13 -0.78
CA ALA A 295 9.61 19.06 0.11
C ALA A 295 9.88 17.67 0.68
N ALA A 296 8.86 16.83 0.83
CA ALA A 296 8.97 15.46 1.30
C ALA A 296 7.84 14.58 0.75
N ALA A 297 8.09 13.28 0.66
CA ALA A 297 7.12 12.28 0.29
C ALA A 297 7.04 11.15 1.33
N ASP A 298 5.91 10.48 1.44
CA ASP A 298 5.82 9.12 1.96
C ASP A 298 5.22 8.25 0.85
N LEU A 299 6.09 7.54 0.12
CA LEU A 299 5.71 6.73 -1.03
C LEU A 299 5.37 5.32 -0.56
N TYR A 300 4.25 4.79 -1.06
CA TYR A 300 3.81 3.44 -0.71
C TYR A 300 4.81 2.39 -1.19
N SER A 301 5.36 1.61 -0.28
CA SER A 301 6.55 0.78 -0.51
C SER A 301 6.32 -0.71 -0.21
N CYS A 302 5.16 -1.25 -0.60
CA CYS A 302 4.91 -2.69 -0.44
C CYS A 302 5.93 -3.55 -1.19
N PHE A 303 6.31 -3.09 -2.38
CA PHE A 303 7.38 -3.62 -3.23
C PHE A 303 8.12 -2.45 -3.90
N PRO A 304 9.38 -2.62 -4.33
CA PRO A 304 10.15 -1.54 -4.95
C PRO A 304 9.49 -0.90 -6.17
N ILE A 305 8.83 -1.69 -7.03
CA ILE A 305 8.13 -1.19 -8.22
C ILE A 305 7.07 -0.12 -7.87
N ALA A 306 6.42 -0.22 -6.71
CA ALA A 306 5.45 0.78 -6.28
C ALA A 306 6.12 2.13 -5.96
N VAL A 307 7.34 2.09 -5.41
CA VAL A 307 8.15 3.29 -5.15
C VAL A 307 8.66 3.86 -6.47
N TRP A 308 9.20 3.01 -7.35
CA TRP A 308 9.69 3.43 -8.67
C TRP A 308 8.60 4.11 -9.50
N ALA A 309 7.40 3.52 -9.56
CA ALA A 309 6.29 4.12 -10.31
C ALA A 309 5.91 5.51 -9.78
N ALA A 310 5.93 5.70 -8.46
CA ALA A 310 5.69 7.00 -7.84
C ALA A 310 6.83 8.00 -8.09
N MET A 311 8.09 7.55 -8.02
CA MET A 311 9.25 8.37 -8.35
C MET A 311 9.23 8.82 -9.81
N ASP A 312 8.92 7.91 -10.74
CA ASP A 312 8.78 8.23 -12.17
C ASP A 312 7.67 9.29 -12.40
N ALA A 313 6.52 9.13 -11.73
CA ALA A 313 5.41 10.10 -11.79
C ALA A 313 5.80 11.49 -11.28
N LEU A 314 6.70 11.57 -10.31
CA LEU A 314 7.19 12.81 -9.71
C LEU A 314 8.47 13.34 -10.39
N GLY A 315 9.05 12.60 -11.34
CA GLY A 315 10.35 12.96 -11.94
C GLY A 315 11.50 12.95 -10.93
N ILE A 316 11.43 12.05 -9.93
CA ILE A 316 12.44 11.91 -8.88
C ILE A 316 13.40 10.77 -9.25
N GLU A 317 14.70 11.03 -9.17
CA GLU A 317 15.73 10.03 -9.40
C GLU A 317 16.27 9.44 -8.09
N LEU A 318 16.90 8.28 -8.18
CA LEU A 318 17.59 7.68 -7.05
C LEU A 318 18.72 8.59 -6.58
N GLY A 319 18.70 8.95 -5.30
CA GLY A 319 19.67 9.91 -4.72
C GLY A 319 19.14 11.35 -4.62
N ASP A 320 17.89 11.60 -5.00
CA ASP A 320 17.21 12.87 -4.72
C ASP A 320 17.29 13.14 -3.19
N PRO A 321 17.65 14.37 -2.77
CA PRO A 321 17.83 14.70 -1.37
C PRO A 321 16.54 14.74 -0.55
N ARG A 322 15.37 14.78 -1.20
CA ARG A 322 14.07 14.81 -0.52
C ARG A 322 13.78 13.48 0.17
N PRO A 323 13.18 13.47 1.36
CA PRO A 323 12.67 12.25 1.95
C PRO A 323 11.65 11.57 1.02
N LEU A 324 11.88 10.30 0.67
CA LEU A 324 10.94 9.45 -0.10
C LEU A 324 10.00 8.68 0.80
N THR A 325 10.29 8.65 2.09
CA THR A 325 9.47 8.07 3.15
C THR A 325 9.72 8.81 4.46
N LEU A 326 8.69 8.96 5.26
CA LEU A 326 8.75 9.49 6.63
C LEU A 326 8.55 8.38 7.66
N THR A 327 7.86 7.33 7.27
CA THR A 327 7.67 6.14 8.10
C THR A 327 8.91 5.24 8.11
N GLY A 328 9.58 5.06 6.99
CA GLY A 328 10.60 4.05 6.73
C GLY A 328 10.08 2.86 5.90
N GLY A 329 8.85 2.90 5.40
CA GLY A 329 8.26 1.98 4.43
C GLY A 329 7.85 0.61 4.97
N LEU A 330 6.99 -0.06 4.22
CA LEU A 330 6.40 -1.34 4.61
C LEU A 330 7.42 -2.47 4.89
N PRO A 331 8.61 -2.52 4.26
CA PRO A 331 9.61 -3.54 4.60
C PRO A 331 10.24 -3.36 5.98
N PHE A 332 10.36 -2.13 6.50
CA PHE A 332 11.09 -1.81 7.73
C PHE A 332 10.21 -1.17 8.81
N PHE A 333 9.39 -0.19 8.47
CA PHE A 333 8.36 0.31 9.38
C PHE A 333 7.37 -0.82 9.73
N GLY A 334 6.91 -1.53 8.73
CA GLY A 334 5.94 -2.60 8.81
C GLY A 334 4.69 -2.32 7.99
N GLY A 335 4.00 -3.39 7.58
CA GLY A 335 2.78 -3.35 6.76
C GLY A 335 1.55 -3.76 7.56
N PRO A 336 0.87 -2.84 8.26
CA PRO A 336 -0.32 -3.16 9.05
C PRO A 336 -1.57 -3.31 8.15
N GLY A 337 -1.61 -4.39 7.35
CA GLY A 337 -2.73 -4.69 6.47
C GLY A 337 -3.07 -3.54 5.52
N ASN A 338 -4.33 -3.11 5.53
CA ASN A 338 -4.79 -1.99 4.70
C ASN A 338 -4.47 -0.61 5.30
N ASN A 339 -3.93 -0.54 6.53
CA ASN A 339 -3.84 0.71 7.31
C ASN A 339 -2.50 1.46 7.19
N TYR A 340 -1.57 1.03 6.34
CA TYR A 340 -0.25 1.66 6.27
C TYR A 340 -0.31 3.16 5.92
N SER A 341 -1.15 3.55 4.96
CA SER A 341 -1.21 4.94 4.51
C SER A 341 -1.71 5.90 5.61
N THR A 342 -2.50 5.42 6.61
CA THR A 342 -2.84 6.23 7.80
C THR A 342 -1.58 6.61 8.57
N HIS A 343 -0.60 5.70 8.69
CA HIS A 343 0.69 6.01 9.33
C HIS A 343 1.50 7.01 8.50
N GLY A 344 1.55 6.85 7.16
CA GLY A 344 2.22 7.79 6.27
C GLY A 344 1.65 9.21 6.38
N ILE A 345 0.32 9.35 6.47
CA ILE A 345 -0.34 10.64 6.68
C ILE A 345 -0.02 11.20 8.08
N ALA A 346 -0.05 10.37 9.13
CA ALA A 346 0.26 10.81 10.49
C ALA A 346 1.72 11.30 10.62
N GLU A 347 2.67 10.61 10.01
CA GLU A 347 4.08 11.05 9.96
C GLU A 347 4.25 12.33 9.13
N MET A 348 3.53 12.46 8.02
CA MET A 348 3.52 13.69 7.23
C MET A 348 2.98 14.87 8.04
N VAL A 349 1.89 14.69 8.78
CA VAL A 349 1.33 15.71 9.69
C VAL A 349 2.37 16.10 10.73
N HIS A 350 3.02 15.11 11.36
CA HIS A 350 4.06 15.36 12.37
C HIS A 350 5.26 16.11 11.78
N TRP A 351 5.73 15.70 10.61
CA TRP A 351 6.86 16.31 9.92
C TRP A 351 6.55 17.76 9.49
N LEU A 352 5.38 18.02 8.88
CA LEU A 352 4.97 19.35 8.43
C LEU A 352 4.84 20.35 9.60
N ARG A 353 4.38 19.90 10.78
CA ARG A 353 4.30 20.75 11.98
C ARG A 353 5.67 21.24 12.48
N GLN A 354 6.74 20.56 12.13
CA GLN A 354 8.11 20.94 12.51
C GLN A 354 8.75 21.91 11.52
N GLN A 355 8.12 22.17 10.38
CA GLN A 355 8.66 23.07 9.38
C GLN A 355 8.33 24.53 9.75
N PRO A 356 9.34 25.40 9.88
CA PRO A 356 9.10 26.80 10.26
C PRO A 356 8.52 27.66 9.13
N GLU A 357 8.72 27.23 7.88
CA GLU A 357 8.29 27.94 6.67
C GLU A 357 7.10 27.20 6.02
N PRO A 358 6.32 27.89 5.18
CA PRO A 358 5.29 27.26 4.33
C PRO A 358 5.86 26.08 3.57
N THR A 359 5.36 24.89 3.87
CA THR A 359 5.94 23.64 3.36
C THR A 359 4.83 22.68 2.95
N THR A 360 5.07 21.95 1.86
CA THR A 360 4.15 20.98 1.29
C THR A 360 4.82 19.63 1.15
N GLY A 361 4.09 18.58 1.48
CA GLY A 361 4.49 17.19 1.31
C GLY A 361 3.43 16.38 0.57
N ILE A 362 3.81 15.21 0.05
CA ILE A 362 2.93 14.31 -0.69
C ILE A 362 2.91 12.93 -0.06
N VAL A 363 1.73 12.33 0.06
CA VAL A 363 1.57 10.94 0.53
C VAL A 363 0.88 10.14 -0.56
N GLY A 364 1.58 9.14 -1.07
CA GLY A 364 1.04 8.18 -2.01
C GLY A 364 0.52 6.93 -1.32
N ALA A 365 -0.62 6.43 -1.77
CA ALA A 365 -1.20 5.19 -1.31
C ALA A 365 -1.51 4.26 -2.48
N ASN A 366 -1.30 2.96 -2.27
CA ASN A 366 -1.48 1.94 -3.30
C ASN A 366 -2.22 0.74 -2.74
N GLY A 367 -3.15 0.20 -3.51
CA GLY A 367 -3.92 -0.99 -3.22
C GLY A 367 -3.81 -2.05 -4.30
N GLY A 368 -3.94 -3.32 -3.89
CA GLY A 368 -3.81 -4.47 -4.78
C GLY A 368 -2.40 -4.60 -5.38
N TYR A 369 -2.32 -4.90 -6.65
CA TYR A 369 -1.07 -5.13 -7.39
C TYR A 369 -0.76 -3.93 -8.30
N LEU A 370 -0.49 -2.76 -7.72
CA LEU A 370 -0.52 -1.47 -8.41
C LEU A 370 -1.88 -1.26 -9.12
N SER A 371 -2.98 -1.52 -8.40
CA SER A 371 -4.31 -1.56 -9.03
C SER A 371 -5.19 -0.37 -8.66
N LYS A 372 -5.00 0.17 -7.45
CA LYS A 372 -5.76 1.31 -6.93
C LYS A 372 -4.81 2.31 -6.32
N HIS A 373 -5.02 3.58 -6.61
CA HIS A 373 -4.13 4.66 -6.17
C HIS A 373 -4.92 5.78 -5.53
N ALA A 374 -4.36 6.37 -4.48
CA ALA A 374 -4.85 7.60 -3.88
C ALA A 374 -3.67 8.45 -3.44
N VAL A 375 -3.64 9.70 -3.88
CA VAL A 375 -2.52 10.62 -3.65
C VAL A 375 -3.05 11.88 -2.98
N GLY A 376 -2.47 12.25 -1.83
CA GLY A 376 -2.80 13.48 -1.09
C GLY A 376 -1.60 14.40 -0.98
N VAL A 377 -1.82 15.69 -1.24
CA VAL A 377 -0.86 16.78 -1.05
C VAL A 377 -1.26 17.55 0.21
N TYR A 378 -0.33 17.68 1.14
CA TYR A 378 -0.57 18.25 2.47
C TYR A 378 0.32 19.48 2.73
N ALA A 379 -0.22 20.51 3.37
CA ALA A 379 0.49 21.74 3.68
C ALA A 379 0.34 22.16 5.14
N ASN A 380 1.34 22.86 5.67
CA ASN A 380 1.30 23.42 7.03
C ASN A 380 0.72 24.86 7.09
N ILE A 381 0.19 25.36 5.98
CA ILE A 381 -0.49 26.65 5.89
C ILE A 381 -1.94 26.44 5.46
N PRO A 382 -2.88 27.33 5.87
CA PRO A 382 -4.26 27.27 5.40
C PRO A 382 -4.35 27.36 3.88
N VAL A 383 -5.11 26.44 3.29
CA VAL A 383 -5.41 26.39 1.86
C VAL A 383 -6.89 26.10 1.68
N ASP A 384 -7.46 26.52 0.54
CA ASP A 384 -8.81 26.11 0.18
C ASP A 384 -8.83 24.60 -0.09
N PHE A 385 -9.90 23.93 0.33
CA PHE A 385 -10.07 22.51 0.04
C PHE A 385 -10.19 22.30 -1.49
N PRO A 386 -9.36 21.41 -2.05
CA PRO A 386 -9.29 21.26 -3.49
C PRO A 386 -10.61 20.70 -4.06
N ALA A 387 -10.96 21.15 -5.24
CA ALA A 387 -12.04 20.49 -5.99
C ALA A 387 -11.65 19.03 -6.26
N PRO A 388 -12.59 18.06 -6.09
CA PRO A 388 -12.30 16.67 -6.37
C PRO A 388 -11.91 16.50 -7.84
N ALA A 389 -10.73 15.96 -8.09
CA ALA A 389 -10.37 15.51 -9.43
C ALA A 389 -11.17 14.25 -9.75
N PRO A 390 -11.64 14.07 -11.01
CA PRO A 390 -12.27 12.82 -11.41
C PRO A 390 -11.30 11.67 -11.22
N GLU A 391 -11.81 10.50 -10.80
CA GLU A 391 -11.01 9.29 -10.73
C GLU A 391 -10.49 8.92 -12.12
N VAL A 392 -9.21 8.62 -12.21
CA VAL A 392 -8.57 8.15 -13.43
C VAL A 392 -8.70 6.64 -13.50
N SER A 393 -9.21 6.15 -14.62
CA SER A 393 -9.21 4.71 -14.92
C SER A 393 -8.39 4.48 -16.19
N ALA A 394 -7.39 3.63 -16.10
CA ALA A 394 -6.67 3.19 -17.29
C ALA A 394 -7.52 2.16 -18.04
N GLU A 395 -7.38 2.15 -19.37
CA GLU A 395 -8.12 1.23 -20.24
C GLU A 395 -7.41 -0.12 -20.35
N GLU A 396 -8.21 -1.17 -20.55
CA GLU A 396 -7.69 -2.48 -20.94
C GLU A 396 -7.14 -2.39 -22.38
N ALA A 397 -5.91 -2.88 -22.57
CA ALA A 397 -5.26 -2.78 -23.88
C ALA A 397 -4.80 -4.13 -24.43
N VAL A 398 -4.72 -5.16 -23.60
CA VAL A 398 -4.19 -6.46 -24.00
C VAL A 398 -5.19 -7.57 -23.69
N ALA A 399 -5.58 -8.31 -24.71
CA ALA A 399 -6.40 -9.50 -24.53
C ALA A 399 -5.56 -10.63 -23.92
N VAL A 400 -6.20 -11.45 -23.09
CA VAL A 400 -5.60 -12.61 -22.43
C VAL A 400 -6.18 -13.88 -23.06
N VAL A 401 -5.34 -14.90 -23.26
CA VAL A 401 -5.74 -16.21 -23.76
C VAL A 401 -5.46 -17.27 -22.71
N ALA A 402 -6.45 -18.13 -22.48
CA ALA A 402 -6.36 -19.20 -21.48
C ALA A 402 -5.58 -20.43 -21.98
N ASP A 403 -5.73 -20.72 -23.27
CA ASP A 403 -5.09 -21.87 -23.95
C ASP A 403 -4.28 -21.31 -25.13
N PRO A 404 -2.99 -20.99 -24.92
CA PRO A 404 -2.15 -20.39 -25.95
C PRO A 404 -1.83 -21.40 -27.07
N GLU A 405 -1.57 -20.88 -28.26
CA GLU A 405 -1.16 -21.65 -29.42
C GLU A 405 0.37 -21.71 -29.54
N SER A 406 0.90 -22.85 -29.70
CA SER A 406 2.25 -23.37 -30.00
C SER A 406 3.51 -22.50 -29.73
N GLU A 407 3.56 -21.22 -30.02
CA GLU A 407 4.75 -20.38 -29.83
C GLU A 407 4.44 -19.06 -29.13
N GLY A 408 5.31 -18.69 -28.19
CA GLY A 408 5.23 -17.42 -27.48
C GLY A 408 6.60 -16.83 -27.18
N VAL A 409 6.57 -15.57 -26.73
CA VAL A 409 7.76 -14.84 -26.26
C VAL A 409 7.55 -14.50 -24.80
N ILE A 410 8.52 -14.79 -23.96
CA ILE A 410 8.48 -14.45 -22.53
C ILE A 410 8.54 -12.92 -22.36
N GLU A 411 7.46 -12.34 -21.83
CA GLU A 411 7.37 -10.92 -21.47
C GLU A 411 7.84 -10.70 -20.04
N SER A 412 7.52 -11.61 -19.14
CA SER A 412 7.90 -11.55 -17.73
C SER A 412 7.96 -12.92 -17.08
N TYR A 413 8.64 -13.00 -15.96
CA TYR A 413 8.71 -14.22 -15.17
C TYR A 413 9.00 -13.90 -13.69
N THR A 414 8.80 -14.88 -12.81
CA THR A 414 9.37 -14.90 -11.47
C THR A 414 9.80 -16.32 -11.11
N PHE A 415 10.90 -16.42 -10.37
CA PHE A 415 11.39 -17.68 -9.83
C PHE A 415 11.36 -17.63 -8.31
N GLN A 416 10.87 -18.70 -7.69
CA GLN A 416 10.73 -18.83 -6.24
C GLN A 416 11.36 -20.14 -5.78
N ARG A 417 12.20 -20.07 -4.73
CA ARG A 417 12.66 -21.27 -4.01
C ARG A 417 11.72 -21.53 -2.84
N GLN A 418 11.01 -22.63 -2.88
CA GLN A 418 10.20 -23.13 -1.77
C GLN A 418 10.93 -24.29 -1.09
N ALA A 419 10.55 -24.59 0.17
CA ALA A 419 11.24 -25.61 0.96
C ALA A 419 11.27 -27.00 0.27
N ASP A 420 10.20 -27.36 -0.44
CA ASP A 420 10.03 -28.68 -1.01
C ASP A 420 10.17 -28.67 -2.54
N LYS A 421 9.99 -27.54 -3.21
CA LYS A 421 9.97 -27.45 -4.66
C LYS A 421 10.16 -26.02 -5.16
N SER A 422 11.03 -25.80 -6.13
CA SER A 422 11.13 -24.52 -6.82
C SER A 422 9.97 -24.32 -7.79
N ARG A 423 9.66 -23.07 -8.12
CA ARG A 423 8.56 -22.70 -9.01
C ARG A 423 8.96 -21.51 -9.88
N ALA A 424 8.64 -21.56 -11.16
CA ALA A 424 8.70 -20.41 -12.04
C ALA A 424 7.30 -20.13 -12.63
N ILE A 425 6.86 -18.88 -12.53
CA ILE A 425 5.64 -18.36 -13.15
C ILE A 425 6.08 -17.48 -14.31
N VAL A 426 5.45 -17.66 -15.45
CA VAL A 426 5.81 -17.00 -16.70
C VAL A 426 4.59 -16.27 -17.26
N VAL A 427 4.80 -15.05 -17.72
CA VAL A 427 3.83 -14.33 -18.56
C VAL A 427 4.47 -14.12 -19.91
N GLY A 428 3.77 -14.48 -20.98
CA GLY A 428 4.28 -14.32 -22.32
C GLY A 428 3.27 -13.70 -23.27
N ARG A 429 3.76 -13.40 -24.47
CA ARG A 429 2.97 -12.94 -25.62
C ARG A 429 2.94 -14.05 -26.66
N GLN A 430 1.73 -14.36 -27.12
CA GLN A 430 1.54 -15.28 -28.24
C GLN A 430 2.13 -14.67 -29.53
N ALA A 431 2.92 -15.45 -30.26
CA ALA A 431 3.63 -14.94 -31.43
C ALA A 431 2.70 -14.56 -32.59
N SER A 432 1.53 -15.21 -32.70
CA SER A 432 0.58 -15.03 -33.79
C SER A 432 -0.22 -13.72 -33.71
N ASP A 433 -0.65 -13.29 -32.49
CA ASP A 433 -1.59 -12.19 -32.31
C ASP A 433 -1.28 -11.24 -31.13
N GLY A 434 -0.22 -11.53 -30.37
CA GLY A 434 0.23 -10.68 -29.26
C GLY A 434 -0.62 -10.78 -27.98
N ARG A 435 -1.61 -11.67 -27.91
CA ARG A 435 -2.37 -11.92 -26.68
C ARG A 435 -1.45 -12.43 -25.58
N ARG A 436 -1.74 -12.04 -24.32
CA ARG A 436 -1.00 -12.55 -23.16
C ARG A 436 -1.47 -13.92 -22.75
N TRP A 437 -0.54 -14.71 -22.27
CA TRP A 437 -0.78 -15.99 -21.63
C TRP A 437 0.02 -16.09 -20.33
N VAL A 438 -0.40 -17.00 -19.44
CA VAL A 438 0.29 -17.34 -18.20
C VAL A 438 0.65 -18.82 -18.27
N GLY A 439 1.84 -19.15 -17.79
CA GLY A 439 2.29 -20.53 -17.62
C GLY A 439 3.05 -20.72 -16.32
N VAL A 440 3.18 -21.95 -15.89
CA VAL A 440 4.02 -22.37 -14.77
C VAL A 440 4.96 -23.43 -15.28
N ALA A 441 6.27 -23.26 -15.07
CA ALA A 441 7.24 -24.28 -15.44
C ALA A 441 6.93 -25.59 -14.73
N ASP A 442 7.11 -26.72 -15.46
CA ASP A 442 6.94 -28.04 -14.85
C ASP A 442 7.85 -28.15 -13.62
N PRO A 443 7.28 -28.36 -12.45
CA PRO A 443 8.07 -28.42 -11.21
C PRO A 443 8.96 -29.67 -11.12
N ASP A 444 8.82 -30.65 -11.99
CA ASP A 444 9.66 -31.83 -12.08
C ASP A 444 10.76 -31.68 -13.14
N ASP A 445 10.75 -30.63 -13.96
CA ASP A 445 11.80 -30.28 -14.90
C ASP A 445 12.89 -29.45 -14.23
N ALA A 446 13.89 -30.12 -13.69
CA ALA A 446 14.99 -29.48 -12.98
C ALA A 446 15.86 -28.58 -13.88
N ASP A 447 16.02 -28.93 -15.16
CA ASP A 447 16.82 -28.17 -16.12
C ASP A 447 16.12 -26.86 -16.49
N LEU A 448 14.81 -26.91 -16.72
CA LEU A 448 13.99 -25.73 -16.97
C LEU A 448 13.98 -24.78 -15.75
N LEU A 449 13.83 -25.31 -14.55
CA LEU A 449 13.87 -24.51 -13.33
C LEU A 449 15.25 -23.87 -13.08
N ALA A 450 16.34 -24.59 -13.35
CA ALA A 450 17.69 -24.07 -13.27
C ALA A 450 17.94 -22.95 -14.29
N TRP A 451 17.35 -23.07 -15.49
CA TRP A 451 17.41 -22.02 -16.50
C TRP A 451 16.73 -20.72 -16.02
N PHE A 452 15.53 -20.77 -15.44
CA PHE A 452 14.86 -19.60 -14.86
C PHE A 452 15.65 -18.96 -13.72
N GLU A 453 16.35 -19.77 -12.94
CA GLU A 453 17.16 -19.28 -11.81
C GLU A 453 18.44 -18.58 -12.28
N ALA A 454 19.20 -19.21 -13.17
CA ALA A 454 20.54 -18.80 -13.56
C ALA A 454 20.55 -17.77 -14.70
N GLU A 455 19.70 -17.96 -15.70
CA GLU A 455 19.70 -17.20 -16.95
C GLU A 455 18.68 -16.04 -16.93
N ASP A 456 18.67 -15.27 -17.99
CA ASP A 456 17.68 -14.22 -18.23
C ASP A 456 16.70 -14.63 -19.34
N PRO A 457 15.56 -15.21 -19.01
CA PRO A 457 14.62 -15.74 -19.99
C PRO A 457 13.77 -14.67 -20.70
N LEU A 458 13.91 -13.38 -20.33
CA LEU A 458 13.12 -12.31 -20.96
C LEU A 458 13.42 -12.22 -22.47
N GLY A 459 12.35 -12.20 -23.27
CA GLY A 459 12.45 -12.18 -24.73
C GLY A 459 12.73 -13.54 -25.38
N ALA A 460 12.93 -14.60 -24.60
CA ALA A 460 13.12 -15.94 -25.16
C ALA A 460 11.83 -16.44 -25.83
N ARG A 461 11.98 -17.16 -26.95
CA ARG A 461 10.89 -17.90 -27.59
C ARG A 461 10.72 -19.25 -26.90
N VAL A 462 9.48 -19.61 -26.65
CA VAL A 462 9.12 -20.86 -26.00
C VAL A 462 7.95 -21.53 -26.74
N GLU A 463 7.90 -22.83 -26.71
CA GLU A 463 6.69 -23.60 -27.02
C GLU A 463 5.82 -23.61 -25.77
N VAL A 464 4.51 -23.39 -25.95
CA VAL A 464 3.56 -23.19 -24.85
C VAL A 464 2.51 -24.31 -24.85
#